data_8220daf503d45af4eed8129c3f22410a
#
_entry.id   8220daf503d45af4eed8129c3f22410a
#
_cell.length_a   1.000
_cell.length_b   1.000
_cell.length_c   1.000
_cell.angle_alpha   90.00
_cell.angle_beta   90.00
_cell.angle_gamma   90.00
#
_symmetry.space_group_name_H-M   'P 1'
#
loop_
_entity.id
_entity.type
_entity.pdbx_description
1 polymer ?
#
loop_
_entity_poly.entity_id
_entity_poly.type
_entity_poly.pdbx_seq_one_letter_code
_entity_poly.pdbx_strand_id
1 'polypeptide(L)'
;DEWVKTILIKELPLALNNKGSKAIVLGAVQASDMWPELGFSLPVQRLGSEQLDALITRYVLPTHTRVALEPRQLDGMLTGFMDLVLRHEGRYYVLDYKSNRLSAYDPTRLQQAMLAHRYDVQAVLYVLALHRLLKSRLAGYDFDQHIGGALYLFLRGVDQSGGGLLH
;
A
#
# COMPACT_ATOMS: atom_id res chain seq x y z
N ASP A 1 -9.12 19.10 -15.34
CA ASP A 1 -10.24 18.29 -14.90
C ASP A 1 -10.39 18.41 -13.38
N GLU A 2 -11.56 18.87 -12.88
CA GLU A 2 -11.79 19.20 -11.46
C GLU A 2 -11.52 17.99 -10.54
N TRP A 3 -11.87 16.79 -11.00
CA TRP A 3 -11.64 15.56 -10.24
C TRP A 3 -10.15 15.25 -10.02
N VAL A 4 -9.32 15.48 -11.03
CA VAL A 4 -7.86 15.31 -10.90
C VAL A 4 -7.29 16.32 -9.91
N LYS A 5 -7.78 17.57 -9.95
CA LYS A 5 -7.37 18.60 -8.98
C LYS A 5 -7.73 18.17 -7.55
N THR A 6 -8.94 17.66 -7.34
CA THR A 6 -9.37 17.16 -6.02
C THR A 6 -8.41 16.10 -5.47
N ILE A 7 -7.97 15.14 -6.29
CA ILE A 7 -7.00 14.12 -5.87
C ILE A 7 -5.66 14.76 -5.50
N LEU A 8 -5.17 15.71 -6.31
CA LEU A 8 -3.87 16.32 -6.11
C LEU A 8 -3.78 17.20 -4.85
N ILE A 9 -4.87 17.91 -4.50
CA ILE A 9 -4.91 18.81 -3.34
C ILE A 9 -5.36 18.10 -2.06
N LYS A 10 -5.84 16.86 -2.14
CA LYS A 10 -6.33 16.14 -0.97
C LYS A 10 -5.21 15.82 -0.01
N GLU A 11 -5.46 16.11 1.26
CA GLU A 11 -4.63 15.62 2.36
C GLU A 11 -4.88 14.13 2.58
N LEU A 12 -3.83 13.35 2.44
CA LEU A 12 -3.82 11.92 2.74
C LEU A 12 -3.28 11.75 4.17
N PRO A 13 -4.17 11.53 5.16
CA PRO A 13 -3.74 11.39 6.55
C PRO A 13 -2.94 10.11 6.73
N LEU A 14 -1.80 10.21 7.39
CA LEU A 14 -0.97 9.06 7.76
C LEU A 14 -1.47 8.47 9.07
N ALA A 15 -1.45 7.13 9.18
CA ALA A 15 -1.95 6.45 10.37
C ALA A 15 -1.21 6.86 11.65
N LEU A 16 -1.90 6.74 12.77
CA LEU A 16 -1.55 7.22 14.11
C LEU A 16 -0.18 6.77 14.67
N ASN A 17 0.47 5.78 14.08
CA ASN A 17 1.79 5.31 14.52
C ASN A 17 2.93 6.28 14.16
N ASN A 18 2.69 7.24 13.27
CA ASN A 18 3.60 8.33 12.93
C ASN A 18 3.16 9.62 13.66
N LYS A 19 3.18 9.61 14.99
CA LYS A 19 2.90 10.81 15.78
C LYS A 19 3.81 11.95 15.33
N GLY A 20 3.24 12.94 14.66
CA GLY A 20 3.93 14.13 14.17
C GLY A 20 4.17 14.20 12.66
N SER A 21 3.95 13.15 11.90
CA SER A 21 4.05 13.22 10.43
C SER A 21 2.89 14.02 9.84
N LYS A 22 3.22 14.93 8.92
CA LYS A 22 2.20 15.70 8.19
C LYS A 22 1.49 14.81 7.17
N ALA A 23 0.22 15.12 6.92
CA ALA A 23 -0.52 14.47 5.83
C ALA A 23 0.21 14.66 4.49
N ILE A 24 0.12 13.66 3.62
CA ILE A 24 0.67 13.76 2.27
C ILE A 24 -0.34 14.51 1.38
N VAL A 25 0.13 15.53 0.68
CA VAL A 25 -0.62 16.19 -0.39
C VAL A 25 0.10 15.88 -1.70
N LEU A 26 -0.51 15.04 -2.56
CA LEU A 26 0.18 14.53 -3.75
C LEU A 26 0.70 15.64 -4.68
N GLY A 27 -0.09 16.70 -4.87
CA GLY A 27 0.31 17.85 -5.69
C GLY A 27 1.45 18.70 -5.08
N ALA A 28 1.77 18.50 -3.80
CA ALA A 28 2.88 19.18 -3.13
C ALA A 28 4.17 18.33 -3.06
N VAL A 29 4.09 17.04 -3.40
CA VAL A 29 5.27 16.17 -3.48
C VAL A 29 6.07 16.53 -4.73
N GLN A 30 7.37 16.71 -4.59
CA GLN A 30 8.24 17.02 -5.73
C GLN A 30 8.36 15.82 -6.67
N ALA A 31 8.47 16.07 -7.97
CA ALA A 31 8.62 15.01 -8.97
C ALA A 31 9.87 14.11 -8.71
N SER A 32 10.94 14.68 -8.13
CA SER A 32 12.13 13.95 -7.72
C SER A 32 11.89 12.94 -6.58
N ASP A 33 10.77 13.09 -5.87
CA ASP A 33 10.36 12.25 -4.75
C ASP A 33 9.20 11.31 -5.12
N MET A 34 8.94 11.13 -6.42
CA MET A 34 7.91 10.26 -6.96
C MET A 34 8.48 9.30 -8.00
N TRP A 35 8.13 8.04 -7.90
CA TRP A 35 8.49 6.97 -8.84
C TRP A 35 7.22 6.22 -9.26
N PRO A 36 6.57 6.67 -10.36
CA PRO A 36 5.39 5.98 -10.87
C PRO A 36 5.76 4.66 -11.53
N GLU A 37 4.84 3.69 -11.49
CA GLU A 37 4.95 2.38 -12.14
C GLU A 37 6.28 1.66 -11.84
N LEU A 38 6.71 1.72 -10.57
CA LEU A 38 7.97 1.11 -10.16
C LEU A 38 7.86 -0.42 -10.17
N GLY A 39 8.56 -1.05 -11.12
CA GLY A 39 8.62 -2.50 -11.25
C GLY A 39 9.41 -3.18 -10.14
N PHE A 40 8.97 -4.36 -9.71
CA PHE A 40 9.70 -5.20 -8.77
C PHE A 40 9.75 -6.65 -9.23
N SER A 41 10.74 -7.37 -8.70
CA SER A 41 10.92 -8.80 -8.93
C SER A 41 11.45 -9.45 -7.63
N LEU A 42 10.68 -10.39 -7.10
CA LEU A 42 10.99 -11.09 -5.86
C LEU A 42 11.23 -12.58 -6.16
N PRO A 43 12.43 -13.13 -5.90
CA PRO A 43 12.63 -14.56 -6.01
C PRO A 43 11.83 -15.28 -4.91
N VAL A 44 11.12 -16.31 -5.31
CA VAL A 44 10.29 -17.15 -4.44
C VAL A 44 10.71 -18.60 -4.66
N GLN A 45 10.95 -19.32 -3.58
CA GLN A 45 11.28 -20.74 -3.64
C GLN A 45 10.36 -21.53 -2.73
N ARG A 46 9.63 -22.46 -3.31
CA ARG A 46 8.74 -23.39 -2.60
C ARG A 46 7.84 -22.75 -1.54
N LEU A 47 7.29 -21.57 -1.84
CA LEU A 47 6.38 -20.88 -0.94
C LEU A 47 4.94 -21.37 -1.17
N GLY A 48 4.36 -22.03 -0.18
CA GLY A 48 2.93 -22.35 -0.18
C GLY A 48 2.10 -21.11 0.05
N SER A 49 1.08 -20.87 -0.78
CA SER A 49 0.16 -19.76 -0.60
C SER A 49 -0.57 -19.82 0.75
N GLU A 50 -0.82 -21.02 1.29
CA GLU A 50 -1.41 -21.22 2.62
C GLU A 50 -0.50 -20.72 3.75
N GLN A 51 0.82 -20.93 3.64
CA GLN A 51 1.80 -20.40 4.60
C GLN A 51 1.84 -18.87 4.57
N LEU A 52 1.83 -18.30 3.36
CA LEU A 52 1.76 -16.84 3.17
C LEU A 52 0.46 -16.29 3.74
N ASP A 53 -0.67 -16.94 3.46
CA ASP A 53 -1.98 -16.54 3.98
C ASP A 53 -2.06 -16.58 5.51
N ALA A 54 -1.53 -17.63 6.12
CA ALA A 54 -1.47 -17.75 7.57
C ALA A 54 -0.63 -16.63 8.22
N LEU A 55 0.52 -16.28 7.63
CA LEU A 55 1.35 -15.18 8.11
C LEU A 55 0.64 -13.83 7.97
N ILE A 56 0.06 -13.55 6.80
CA ILE A 56 -0.65 -12.29 6.57
C ILE A 56 -1.85 -12.17 7.50
N THR A 57 -2.65 -13.23 7.64
CA THR A 57 -3.81 -13.25 8.55
C THR A 57 -3.42 -13.02 10.00
N ARG A 58 -2.25 -13.52 10.41
CA ARG A 58 -1.76 -13.34 11.79
C ARG A 58 -1.32 -11.90 12.09
N TYR A 59 -0.75 -11.19 11.13
CA TYR A 59 -0.09 -9.91 11.38
C TYR A 59 -0.79 -8.69 10.77
N VAL A 60 -1.63 -8.90 9.76
CA VAL A 60 -2.38 -7.82 9.09
C VAL A 60 -3.86 -7.96 9.40
N LEU A 61 -4.42 -7.03 10.14
CA LEU A 61 -5.83 -7.02 10.57
C LEU A 61 -6.29 -8.40 11.14
N PRO A 62 -5.65 -8.93 12.19
CA PRO A 62 -5.81 -10.33 12.63
C PRO A 62 -7.22 -10.67 13.13
N THR A 63 -7.99 -9.68 13.54
CA THR A 63 -9.37 -9.86 14.05
C THR A 63 -10.44 -9.90 12.96
N HIS A 64 -10.03 -9.75 11.69
CA HIS A 64 -10.97 -9.66 10.57
C HIS A 64 -10.96 -10.94 9.75
N THR A 65 -12.16 -11.42 9.41
CA THR A 65 -12.32 -12.55 8.48
C THR A 65 -12.00 -12.12 7.05
N ARG A 66 -11.44 -13.04 6.27
CA ARG A 66 -11.07 -12.83 4.87
C ARG A 66 -11.21 -14.13 4.09
N VAL A 67 -11.29 -14.03 2.77
CA VAL A 67 -11.28 -15.18 1.87
C VAL A 67 -9.88 -15.81 1.90
N ALA A 68 -9.78 -17.12 2.11
CA ALA A 68 -8.50 -17.83 2.05
C ALA A 68 -7.90 -17.74 0.63
N LEU A 69 -6.58 -17.73 0.54
CA LEU A 69 -5.91 -17.88 -0.74
C LEU A 69 -6.10 -19.31 -1.25
N GLU A 70 -6.29 -19.45 -2.56
CA GLU A 70 -6.28 -20.77 -3.17
C GLU A 70 -4.94 -21.47 -2.93
N PRO A 71 -4.94 -22.75 -2.51
CA PRO A 71 -3.72 -23.51 -2.30
C PRO A 71 -2.89 -23.61 -3.60
N ARG A 72 -1.70 -23.05 -3.59
CA ARG A 72 -0.73 -23.07 -4.69
C ARG A 72 0.69 -23.10 -4.17
N GLN A 73 1.55 -23.81 -4.88
CA GLN A 73 2.99 -23.72 -4.69
C GLN A 73 3.55 -22.60 -5.59
N LEU A 74 4.15 -21.59 -4.98
CA LEU A 74 4.82 -20.50 -5.69
C LEU A 74 6.30 -20.81 -5.78
N ASP A 75 6.85 -20.77 -7.00
CA ASP A 75 8.27 -20.99 -7.28
C ASP A 75 8.71 -20.13 -8.48
N GLY A 76 9.93 -19.58 -8.43
CA GLY A 76 10.46 -18.72 -9.47
C GLY A 76 10.48 -17.23 -9.11
N MET A 77 9.99 -16.38 -10.00
CA MET A 77 10.02 -14.92 -9.84
C MET A 77 8.60 -14.35 -9.73
N LEU A 78 8.30 -13.74 -8.61
CA LEU A 78 7.09 -12.92 -8.44
C LEU A 78 7.38 -11.50 -8.91
N THR A 79 6.76 -11.08 -10.00
CA THR A 79 6.94 -9.76 -10.60
C THR A 79 5.68 -8.93 -10.52
N GLY A 80 5.82 -7.63 -10.47
CA GLY A 80 4.70 -6.69 -10.48
C GLY A 80 5.16 -5.23 -10.56
N PHE A 81 4.19 -4.33 -10.51
CA PHE A 81 4.41 -2.89 -10.51
C PHE A 81 3.70 -2.28 -9.30
N MET A 82 4.36 -1.33 -8.65
CA MET A 82 3.77 -0.44 -7.68
C MET A 82 3.30 0.81 -8.43
N ASP A 83 2.03 1.18 -8.31
CA ASP A 83 1.46 2.30 -9.08
C ASP A 83 2.24 3.59 -8.84
N LEU A 84 2.57 3.88 -7.58
CA LEU A 84 3.41 5.01 -7.21
C LEU A 84 4.21 4.68 -5.95
N VAL A 85 5.51 4.89 -5.99
CA VAL A 85 6.34 5.04 -4.78
C VAL A 85 6.61 6.52 -4.60
N LEU A 86 6.46 7.02 -3.38
CA LEU A 86 6.77 8.41 -3.05
C LEU A 86 7.58 8.52 -1.76
N ARG A 87 8.37 9.60 -1.66
CA ARG A 87 9.09 9.95 -0.44
C ARG A 87 8.44 11.19 0.21
N HIS A 88 8.12 11.08 1.49
CA HIS A 88 7.58 12.16 2.28
C HIS A 88 8.21 12.14 3.68
N GLU A 89 8.74 13.27 4.13
CA GLU A 89 9.43 13.43 5.42
C GLU A 89 10.48 12.32 5.69
N GLY A 90 11.26 11.95 4.66
CA GLY A 90 12.32 10.94 4.77
C GLY A 90 11.84 9.49 4.73
N ARG A 91 10.53 9.25 4.70
CA ARG A 91 9.93 7.92 4.59
C ARG A 91 9.42 7.65 3.19
N TYR A 92 9.46 6.38 2.79
CA TYR A 92 8.97 5.92 1.50
C TYR A 92 7.65 5.18 1.68
N TYR A 93 6.69 5.53 0.85
CA TYR A 93 5.35 4.97 0.82
C TYR A 93 5.07 4.35 -0.54
N VAL A 94 4.34 3.23 -0.55
CA VAL A 94 3.71 2.75 -1.78
C VAL A 94 2.27 3.23 -1.79
N LEU A 95 1.87 3.91 -2.84
CA LEU A 95 0.49 4.32 -3.06
C LEU A 95 -0.07 3.50 -4.22
N ASP A 96 -1.22 2.87 -3.99
CA ASP A 96 -1.94 2.09 -4.98
C ASP A 96 -3.35 2.68 -5.19
N TYR A 97 -3.73 2.84 -6.44
CA TYR A 97 -5.00 3.43 -6.83
C TYR A 97 -6.05 2.36 -7.06
N LYS A 98 -7.20 2.48 -6.39
CA LYS A 98 -8.32 1.54 -6.52
C LYS A 98 -9.54 2.20 -7.14
N SER A 99 -10.10 1.60 -8.18
CA SER A 99 -11.30 2.07 -8.88
C SER A 99 -12.57 1.31 -8.48
N ASN A 100 -12.52 0.49 -7.43
CA ASN A 100 -13.66 -0.27 -6.93
C ASN A 100 -14.88 0.62 -6.67
N ARG A 101 -16.06 0.15 -7.09
CA ARG A 101 -17.33 0.78 -6.73
C ARG A 101 -17.85 0.13 -5.45
N LEU A 102 -17.86 0.88 -4.36
CA LEU A 102 -18.35 0.47 -3.05
C LEU A 102 -19.66 1.20 -2.73
N SER A 103 -20.44 0.65 -1.80
CA SER A 103 -21.65 1.31 -1.31
C SER A 103 -21.38 2.56 -0.46
N ALA A 104 -20.19 2.60 0.18
CA ALA A 104 -19.66 3.75 0.91
C ALA A 104 -18.13 3.64 0.96
N TYR A 105 -17.44 4.74 1.30
CA TYR A 105 -15.97 4.80 1.38
C TYR A 105 -15.50 5.20 2.79
N ASP A 106 -16.26 4.82 3.81
CA ASP A 106 -15.82 4.92 5.20
C ASP A 106 -14.76 3.86 5.53
N PRO A 107 -13.99 4.03 6.62
CA PRO A 107 -12.89 3.12 6.97
C PRO A 107 -13.30 1.65 7.06
N THR A 108 -14.49 1.35 7.57
CA THR A 108 -14.99 -0.02 7.71
C THR A 108 -15.20 -0.67 6.34
N ARG A 109 -15.83 0.04 5.41
CA ARG A 109 -16.06 -0.44 4.05
C ARG A 109 -14.76 -0.59 3.26
N LEU A 110 -13.81 0.33 3.45
CA LEU A 110 -12.48 0.23 2.84
C LEU A 110 -11.73 -1.00 3.35
N GLN A 111 -11.74 -1.26 4.66
CA GLN A 111 -11.13 -2.48 5.22
C GLN A 111 -11.80 -3.76 4.69
N GLN A 112 -13.13 -3.78 4.61
CA GLN A 112 -13.85 -4.91 4.02
C GLN A 112 -13.41 -5.15 2.57
N ALA A 113 -13.31 -4.10 1.75
CA ALA A 113 -12.86 -4.20 0.37
C ALA A 113 -11.40 -4.71 0.28
N MET A 114 -10.51 -4.23 1.16
CA MET A 114 -9.12 -4.71 1.25
C MET A 114 -9.05 -6.22 1.44
N LEU A 115 -9.83 -6.74 2.39
CA LEU A 115 -9.80 -8.16 2.73
C LEU A 115 -10.54 -9.04 1.72
N ALA A 116 -11.65 -8.54 1.15
CA ALA A 116 -12.43 -9.26 0.13
C ALA A 116 -11.63 -9.46 -1.17
N HIS A 117 -10.81 -8.46 -1.55
CA HIS A 117 -9.97 -8.50 -2.75
C HIS A 117 -8.53 -8.95 -2.47
N ARG A 118 -8.21 -9.32 -1.22
CA ARG A 118 -6.87 -9.72 -0.79
C ARG A 118 -5.79 -8.67 -1.11
N TYR A 119 -6.14 -7.38 -1.04
CA TYR A 119 -5.17 -6.29 -1.15
C TYR A 119 -4.20 -6.25 0.03
N ASP A 120 -4.52 -6.90 1.14
CA ASP A 120 -3.62 -7.16 2.26
C ASP A 120 -2.37 -7.94 1.83
N VAL A 121 -2.52 -8.94 0.95
CA VAL A 121 -1.39 -9.67 0.34
C VAL A 121 -0.56 -8.74 -0.52
N GLN A 122 -1.21 -7.95 -1.37
CA GLN A 122 -0.53 -6.97 -2.23
C GLN A 122 0.26 -5.96 -1.40
N ALA A 123 -0.31 -5.42 -0.32
CA ALA A 123 0.36 -4.48 0.57
C ALA A 123 1.66 -5.05 1.16
N VAL A 124 1.60 -6.29 1.67
CA VAL A 124 2.77 -6.98 2.23
C VAL A 124 3.86 -7.17 1.17
N LEU A 125 3.47 -7.60 -0.03
CA LEU A 125 4.42 -7.82 -1.14
C LEU A 125 5.05 -6.50 -1.60
N TYR A 126 4.28 -5.43 -1.68
CA TYR A 126 4.77 -4.09 -2.05
C TYR A 126 5.76 -3.55 -1.00
N VAL A 127 5.40 -3.62 0.27
CA VAL A 127 6.30 -3.20 1.36
C VAL A 127 7.58 -4.04 1.39
N LEU A 128 7.48 -5.35 1.16
CA LEU A 128 8.65 -6.24 1.07
C LEU A 128 9.54 -5.87 -0.12
N ALA A 129 8.95 -5.60 -1.29
CA ALA A 129 9.69 -5.20 -2.48
C ALA A 129 10.40 -3.85 -2.26
N LEU A 130 9.69 -2.87 -1.70
CA LEU A 130 10.25 -1.57 -1.36
C LEU A 130 11.37 -1.70 -0.32
N HIS A 131 11.17 -2.49 0.73
CA HIS A 131 12.20 -2.79 1.73
C HIS A 131 13.48 -3.33 1.10
N ARG A 132 13.38 -4.34 0.24
CA ARG A 132 14.54 -4.92 -0.46
C ARG A 132 15.25 -3.92 -1.35
N LEU A 133 14.49 -3.12 -2.09
CA LEU A 133 15.02 -2.06 -2.94
C LEU A 133 15.80 -1.03 -2.13
N LEU A 134 15.20 -0.48 -1.08
CA LEU A 134 15.85 0.53 -0.24
C LEU A 134 17.06 -0.03 0.48
N LYS A 135 16.98 -1.26 1.00
CA LYS A 135 18.12 -1.94 1.63
C LYS A 135 19.32 -2.09 0.69
N SER A 136 19.08 -2.24 -0.62
CA SER A 136 20.15 -2.37 -1.61
C SER A 136 20.66 -1.03 -2.14
N ARG A 137 19.92 0.07 -1.97
CA ARG A 137 20.22 1.36 -2.62
C ARG A 137 20.48 2.51 -1.65
N LEU A 138 19.93 2.45 -0.44
CA LEU A 138 20.02 3.54 0.53
C LEU A 138 21.07 3.23 1.60
N ALA A 139 22.13 4.03 1.64
CA ALA A 139 23.14 3.94 2.68
C ALA A 139 22.51 4.27 4.05
N GLY A 140 22.82 3.47 5.07
CA GLY A 140 22.24 3.63 6.42
C GLY A 140 20.75 3.29 6.50
N TYR A 141 20.24 2.48 5.57
CA TYR A 141 18.84 2.06 5.58
C TYR A 141 18.45 1.37 6.88
N ASP A 142 17.36 1.84 7.43
CA ASP A 142 16.66 1.25 8.59
C ASP A 142 15.16 1.14 8.26
N PHE A 143 14.55 -0.01 8.53
CA PHE A 143 13.15 -0.27 8.18
C PHE A 143 12.19 0.69 8.89
N ASP A 144 12.36 0.85 10.19
CA ASP A 144 11.43 1.63 11.03
C ASP A 144 11.52 3.13 10.77
N GLN A 145 12.68 3.59 10.27
CA GLN A 145 12.89 4.99 9.91
C GLN A 145 12.45 5.31 8.49
N HIS A 146 12.65 4.39 7.54
CA HIS A 146 12.52 4.71 6.11
C HIS A 146 11.27 4.13 5.45
N ILE A 147 10.65 3.07 6.01
CA ILE A 147 9.39 2.58 5.46
C ILE A 147 8.22 3.34 6.11
N GLY A 148 7.40 3.94 5.28
CA GLY A 148 6.17 4.61 5.69
C GLY A 148 4.95 3.68 5.66
N GLY A 149 4.95 2.70 4.77
CA GLY A 149 3.86 1.74 4.61
C GLY A 149 3.26 1.73 3.21
N ALA A 150 2.07 1.12 3.09
CA ALA A 150 1.28 1.08 1.88
C ALA A 150 -0.02 1.89 2.06
N LEU A 151 -0.33 2.72 1.09
CA LEU A 151 -1.50 3.58 1.04
C LEU A 151 -2.41 3.10 -0.10
N TYR A 152 -3.68 2.90 0.19
CA TYR A 152 -4.69 2.52 -0.79
C TYR A 152 -5.68 3.66 -0.99
N LEU A 153 -5.64 4.29 -2.15
CA LEU A 153 -6.52 5.41 -2.50
C LEU A 153 -7.65 4.92 -3.40
N PHE A 154 -8.85 4.83 -2.83
CA PHE A 154 -10.06 4.49 -3.56
C PHE A 154 -10.60 5.74 -4.25
N LEU A 155 -10.28 5.87 -5.53
CA LEU A 155 -10.51 7.07 -6.33
C LEU A 155 -11.97 7.57 -6.32
N ARG A 156 -12.94 6.66 -6.26
CA ARG A 156 -14.37 7.01 -6.21
C ARG A 156 -14.83 7.53 -4.85
N GLY A 157 -14.01 7.40 -3.82
CA GLY A 157 -14.29 7.85 -2.46
C GLY A 157 -13.62 9.18 -2.10
N VAL A 158 -12.83 9.76 -3.00
CA VAL A 158 -12.02 10.95 -2.71
C VAL A 158 -12.87 12.14 -2.25
N ASP A 159 -14.05 12.33 -2.85
CA ASP A 159 -14.97 13.42 -2.52
C ASP A 159 -15.91 13.11 -1.35
N GLN A 160 -15.83 11.92 -0.78
CA GLN A 160 -16.70 11.48 0.31
C GLN A 160 -16.07 11.70 1.69
N SER A 161 -16.90 11.68 2.73
CA SER A 161 -16.48 11.96 4.12
C SER A 161 -15.37 11.05 4.64
N GLY A 162 -15.24 9.83 4.13
CA GLY A 162 -14.15 8.89 4.48
C GLY A 162 -12.85 9.13 3.71
N GLY A 163 -12.87 9.99 2.70
CA GLY A 163 -11.68 10.34 1.91
C GLY A 163 -11.12 9.23 1.03
N GLY A 164 -11.71 8.04 1.05
CA GLY A 164 -11.29 6.93 0.20
C GLY A 164 -9.87 6.40 0.48
N LEU A 165 -9.20 6.83 1.55
CA LEU A 165 -7.84 6.41 1.89
C LEU A 165 -7.85 5.35 2.99
N LEU A 166 -7.07 4.29 2.78
CA LEU A 166 -6.69 3.32 3.79
C LEU A 166 -5.17 3.21 3.86
N HIS A 167 -4.65 3.18 5.10
CA HIS A 167 -3.23 3.06 5.41
C HIS A 167 -2.98 1.78 6.22
#